data_106a4add310903fe4fd3af64dc307b5d
#
_entry.id   106a4add310903fe4fd3af64dc307b5d
#
_cell.length_a   1.000
_cell.length_b   1.000
_cell.length_c   1.000
_cell.angle_alpha   90.00
_cell.angle_beta   90.00
_cell.angle_gamma   90.00
#
_symmetry.space_group_name_H-M   'P 1'
#
loop_
_entity.id
_entity.type
_entity.pdbx_description
1 polymer ?
#
loop_
_entity_poly.entity_id
_entity_poly.type
_entity_poly.pdbx_seq_one_letter_code
_entity_poly.pdbx_strand_id
1 'polypeptide(L)'
;LLIYPMNALANDQIERLRRTLANYPEITFGSYTGQTEYTREKALEIYKKLNRNQETGEDAGPLKNELLSRDEMKKSPPHILITNYAMLEYLMLRPEDNVFFQGPFSHNWKFVVMDEAHTYTGSTGIEVSMLLRRVVSKLENPKIQFVLTSATLGDKDSDKKVVSFAEK
;
A
#
# COMPACT_ATOMS: atom_id res chain seq x y z
N LEU A 1 3.85 0.67 -5.13
CA LEU A 1 3.52 0.93 -3.74
C LEU A 1 2.43 1.98 -3.68
N LEU A 2 1.32 1.68 -3.01
CA LEU A 2 0.19 2.60 -2.81
C LEU A 2 0.10 2.95 -1.32
N ILE A 3 0.12 4.24 -1.00
CA ILE A 3 0.14 4.75 0.37
C ILE A 3 -1.13 5.55 0.63
N TYR A 4 -1.91 5.12 1.61
CA TYR A 4 -3.16 5.75 2.02
C TYR A 4 -3.02 6.43 3.39
N PRO A 5 -3.76 7.51 3.67
CA PRO A 5 -3.71 8.17 4.97
C PRO A 5 -4.31 7.31 6.10
N MET A 6 -5.27 6.44 5.77
CA MET A 6 -5.96 5.60 6.76
C MET A 6 -6.37 4.23 6.20
N ASN A 7 -6.56 3.25 7.10
CA ASN A 7 -6.90 1.88 6.74
C ASN A 7 -8.23 1.73 6.00
N ALA A 8 -9.21 2.57 6.29
CA ALA A 8 -10.52 2.51 5.62
C ALA A 8 -10.39 2.66 4.10
N LEU A 9 -9.62 3.67 3.65
CA LEU A 9 -9.35 3.91 2.23
C LEU A 9 -8.54 2.76 1.62
N ALA A 10 -7.57 2.22 2.35
CA ALA A 10 -6.80 1.05 1.92
C ALA A 10 -7.72 -0.17 1.70
N ASN A 11 -8.68 -0.40 2.58
CA ASN A 11 -9.63 -1.51 2.47
C ASN A 11 -10.55 -1.35 1.25
N ASP A 12 -11.10 -0.16 1.01
CA ASP A 12 -11.91 0.13 -0.19
C ASP A 12 -11.14 -0.13 -1.48
N GLN A 13 -9.85 0.22 -1.50
CA GLN A 13 -9.01 -0.03 -2.67
C GLN A 13 -8.69 -1.51 -2.88
N ILE A 14 -8.53 -2.29 -1.82
CA ILE A 14 -8.40 -3.75 -1.94
C ILE A 14 -9.63 -4.34 -2.63
N GLU A 15 -10.83 -3.92 -2.28
CA GLU A 15 -12.04 -4.39 -2.94
C GLU A 15 -12.12 -4.00 -4.42
N ARG A 16 -11.67 -2.79 -4.77
CA ARG A 16 -11.56 -2.37 -6.18
C ARG A 16 -10.54 -3.21 -6.94
N LEU A 17 -9.38 -3.50 -6.34
CA LEU A 17 -8.36 -4.36 -6.94
C LEU A 17 -8.87 -5.78 -7.15
N ARG A 18 -9.64 -6.35 -6.21
CA ARG A 18 -10.29 -7.66 -6.40
C ARG A 18 -11.13 -7.70 -7.67
N ARG A 19 -11.99 -6.69 -7.87
CA ARG A 19 -12.82 -6.59 -9.07
C ARG A 19 -12.02 -6.41 -10.35
N THR A 20 -10.99 -5.55 -10.30
CA THR A 20 -10.17 -5.22 -11.47
C THR A 20 -9.23 -6.36 -11.85
N LEU A 21 -8.61 -7.01 -10.86
CA LEU A 21 -7.56 -8.01 -11.07
C LEU A 21 -8.07 -9.46 -11.07
N ALA A 22 -9.38 -9.66 -10.98
CA ALA A 22 -9.97 -11.00 -11.05
C ALA A 22 -9.58 -11.76 -12.35
N ASN A 23 -9.43 -11.03 -13.45
CA ASN A 23 -9.06 -11.58 -14.76
C ASN A 23 -7.55 -11.52 -15.05
N TYR A 24 -6.72 -11.08 -14.09
CA TYR A 24 -5.27 -10.92 -14.24
C TYR A 24 -4.53 -11.64 -13.11
N PRO A 25 -4.57 -13.00 -13.09
CA PRO A 25 -4.01 -13.78 -11.98
C PRO A 25 -2.49 -13.65 -11.85
N GLU A 26 -1.79 -13.16 -12.87
CA GLU A 26 -0.36 -12.89 -12.87
C GLU A 26 0.02 -11.63 -12.07
N ILE A 27 -0.92 -10.71 -11.82
CA ILE A 27 -0.67 -9.49 -11.07
C ILE A 27 -1.04 -9.72 -9.61
N THR A 28 -0.07 -9.92 -8.75
CA THR A 28 -0.29 -10.12 -7.32
C THR A 28 -0.48 -8.80 -6.59
N PHE A 29 -1.33 -8.79 -5.59
CA PHE A 29 -1.59 -7.62 -4.76
C PHE A 29 -1.87 -8.01 -3.30
N GLY A 30 -1.68 -7.07 -2.39
CA GLY A 30 -1.95 -7.28 -0.98
C GLY A 30 -1.92 -5.98 -0.18
N SER A 31 -2.57 -6.00 0.98
CA SER A 31 -2.58 -4.90 1.93
C SER A 31 -1.71 -5.24 3.14
N TYR A 32 -0.71 -4.43 3.39
CA TYR A 32 0.17 -4.56 4.55
C TYR A 32 -0.06 -3.39 5.51
N THR A 33 -0.91 -3.63 6.49
CA THR A 33 -1.30 -2.64 7.53
C THR A 33 -1.17 -3.25 8.92
N GLY A 34 -1.53 -2.47 9.95
CA GLY A 34 -1.59 -2.97 11.31
C GLY A 34 -2.61 -4.12 11.50
N GLN A 35 -3.60 -4.21 10.60
CA GLN A 35 -4.65 -5.24 10.63
C GLN A 35 -4.27 -6.52 9.88
N THR A 36 -3.17 -6.53 9.13
CA THR A 36 -2.74 -7.67 8.34
C THR A 36 -2.18 -8.76 9.24
N GLU A 37 -2.76 -9.95 9.16
CA GLU A 37 -2.33 -11.12 9.93
C GLU A 37 -0.98 -11.65 9.48
N TYR A 38 -0.30 -12.34 10.40
CA TYR A 38 1.02 -12.91 10.11
C TYR A 38 0.92 -14.10 9.17
N THR A 39 0.03 -15.06 9.46
CA THR A 39 -0.09 -16.31 8.71
C THR A 39 -1.34 -16.33 7.84
N ARG A 40 -1.27 -17.10 6.73
CA ARG A 40 -2.38 -17.24 5.79
C ARG A 40 -3.62 -17.86 6.44
N GLU A 41 -3.44 -18.81 7.34
CA GLU A 41 -4.55 -19.50 8.02
C GLU A 41 -5.41 -18.52 8.80
N LYS A 42 -4.77 -17.67 9.64
CA LYS A 42 -5.46 -16.63 10.40
C LYS A 42 -6.11 -15.58 9.50
N ALA A 43 -5.41 -15.16 8.46
CA ALA A 43 -5.93 -14.22 7.50
C ALA A 43 -7.18 -14.76 6.79
N LEU A 44 -7.19 -16.03 6.41
CA LEU A 44 -8.34 -16.70 5.80
C LEU A 44 -9.54 -16.81 6.74
N GLU A 45 -9.32 -17.09 8.02
CA GLU A 45 -10.39 -17.11 9.01
C GLU A 45 -11.09 -15.75 9.13
N ILE A 46 -10.31 -14.68 9.18
CA ILE A 46 -10.85 -13.31 9.23
C ILE A 46 -11.54 -12.96 7.91
N TYR A 47 -10.90 -13.27 6.78
CA TYR A 47 -11.46 -13.04 5.46
C TYR A 47 -12.85 -13.67 5.31
N LYS A 48 -13.01 -14.94 5.69
CA LYS A 48 -14.28 -15.65 5.66
C LYS A 48 -15.34 -15.02 6.56
N LYS A 49 -14.95 -14.58 7.77
CA LYS A 49 -15.88 -13.89 8.69
C LYS A 49 -16.40 -12.57 8.11
N LEU A 50 -15.54 -11.81 7.41
CA LEU A 50 -15.89 -10.51 6.85
C LEU A 50 -16.66 -10.60 5.53
N ASN A 51 -16.38 -11.63 4.72
CA ASN A 51 -16.94 -11.78 3.39
C ASN A 51 -18.01 -12.87 3.27
N ARG A 52 -18.51 -13.35 4.40
CA ARG A 52 -19.60 -14.31 4.42
C ARG A 52 -20.88 -13.63 3.95
N ASN A 53 -21.41 -14.09 2.82
CA ASN A 53 -22.69 -13.61 2.33
C ASN A 53 -23.79 -14.11 3.27
N GLN A 54 -24.48 -13.20 3.96
CA GLN A 54 -25.54 -13.55 4.92
C GLN A 54 -26.77 -14.15 4.25
N GLU A 55 -27.00 -13.86 2.95
CA GLU A 55 -28.17 -14.33 2.22
C GLU A 55 -27.96 -15.70 1.57
N THR A 56 -26.79 -15.97 1.02
CA THR A 56 -26.51 -17.23 0.30
C THR A 56 -25.71 -18.23 1.11
N GLY A 57 -25.05 -17.78 2.19
CA GLY A 57 -24.16 -18.60 3.00
C GLY A 57 -22.87 -19.02 2.27
N GLU A 58 -22.67 -18.54 1.04
CA GLU A 58 -21.49 -18.83 0.24
C GLU A 58 -20.32 -17.93 0.66
N ASP A 59 -19.21 -18.55 0.98
CA ASP A 59 -17.94 -17.85 1.23
C ASP A 59 -17.27 -17.56 -0.11
N ALA A 60 -17.30 -16.33 -0.57
CA ALA A 60 -16.42 -15.89 -1.66
C ALA A 60 -14.97 -15.93 -1.14
N GLY A 61 -14.22 -16.93 -1.57
CA GLY A 61 -12.82 -17.06 -1.21
C GLY A 61 -11.99 -15.90 -1.81
N PRO A 62 -10.78 -15.65 -1.28
CA PRO A 62 -9.88 -14.67 -1.83
C PRO A 62 -9.44 -15.06 -3.25
N LEU A 63 -9.07 -14.07 -4.05
CA LEU A 63 -8.48 -14.32 -5.36
C LEU A 63 -7.14 -15.06 -5.22
N LYS A 64 -6.77 -15.86 -6.24
CA LYS A 64 -5.50 -16.60 -6.25
C LYS A 64 -4.27 -15.69 -6.22
N ASN A 65 -4.40 -14.48 -6.75
CA ASN A 65 -3.37 -13.44 -6.81
C ASN A 65 -3.42 -12.45 -5.64
N GLU A 66 -4.33 -12.65 -4.67
CA GLU A 66 -4.40 -11.84 -3.46
C GLU A 66 -3.57 -12.46 -2.34
N LEU A 67 -2.57 -11.71 -1.85
CA LEU A 67 -1.75 -12.07 -0.72
C LEU A 67 -2.37 -11.50 0.55
N LEU A 68 -2.81 -12.38 1.44
CA LEU A 68 -3.59 -12.00 2.63
C LEU A 68 -2.74 -11.79 3.87
N SER A 69 -1.56 -12.42 3.94
CA SER A 69 -0.74 -12.45 5.14
C SER A 69 0.62 -11.79 4.95
N ARG A 70 1.21 -11.38 6.07
CA ARG A 70 2.56 -10.82 6.08
C ARG A 70 3.59 -11.81 5.57
N ASP A 71 3.48 -13.09 5.96
CA ASP A 71 4.41 -14.13 5.54
C ASP A 71 4.39 -14.36 4.03
N GLU A 72 3.21 -14.35 3.40
CA GLU A 72 3.10 -14.45 1.95
C GLU A 72 3.79 -13.28 1.26
N MET A 73 3.46 -12.05 1.69
CA MET A 73 4.02 -10.84 1.10
C MET A 73 5.53 -10.70 1.32
N LYS A 74 6.07 -11.20 2.44
CA LYS A 74 7.52 -11.23 2.69
C LYS A 74 8.23 -12.27 1.83
N LYS A 75 7.63 -13.44 1.60
CA LYS A 75 8.20 -14.49 0.75
C LYS A 75 8.23 -14.09 -0.72
N SER A 76 7.17 -13.42 -1.16
CA SER A 76 7.03 -12.93 -2.53
C SER A 76 6.33 -11.57 -2.52
N PRO A 77 7.08 -10.46 -2.48
CA PRO A 77 6.50 -9.12 -2.51
C PRO A 77 5.55 -8.96 -3.69
N PRO A 78 4.32 -8.44 -3.44
CA PRO A 78 3.32 -8.31 -4.49
C PRO A 78 3.67 -7.22 -5.50
N HIS A 79 3.13 -7.32 -6.71
CA HIS A 79 3.23 -6.26 -7.72
C HIS A 79 2.57 -4.95 -7.24
N ILE A 80 1.46 -5.08 -6.49
CA ILE A 80 0.76 -3.93 -5.90
C ILE A 80 0.69 -4.15 -4.39
N LEU A 81 1.47 -3.35 -3.65
CA LEU A 81 1.45 -3.32 -2.19
C LEU A 81 0.70 -2.07 -1.72
N ILE A 82 -0.38 -2.28 -0.99
CA ILE A 82 -1.13 -1.22 -0.32
C ILE A 82 -0.70 -1.13 1.14
N THR A 83 -0.47 0.09 1.62
CA THR A 83 -0.13 0.34 3.03
C THR A 83 -0.61 1.74 3.45
N ASN A 84 -0.44 2.08 4.71
CA ASN A 84 -0.56 3.46 5.18
C ASN A 84 0.81 4.01 5.59
N TYR A 85 0.92 5.34 5.73
CA TYR A 85 2.21 5.97 6.02
C TYR A 85 2.83 5.51 7.35
N ALA A 86 1.99 5.30 8.38
CA ALA A 86 2.48 4.83 9.68
C ALA A 86 3.05 3.41 9.60
N MET A 87 2.36 2.52 8.87
CA MET A 87 2.88 1.17 8.64
C MET A 87 4.12 1.18 7.76
N LEU A 88 4.18 2.05 6.74
CA LEU A 88 5.38 2.21 5.92
C LEU A 88 6.59 2.59 6.76
N GLU A 89 6.42 3.46 7.76
CA GLU A 89 7.50 3.78 8.69
C GLU A 89 7.97 2.54 9.48
N TYR A 90 7.05 1.71 9.98
CA TYR A 90 7.42 0.44 10.63
C TYR A 90 8.15 -0.50 9.68
N LEU A 91 7.69 -0.62 8.42
CA LEU A 91 8.35 -1.44 7.39
C LEU A 91 9.79 -0.97 7.13
N MET A 92 10.04 0.33 7.21
CA MET A 92 11.38 0.92 7.03
C MET A 92 12.30 0.73 8.22
N LEU A 93 11.75 0.55 9.43
CA LEU A 93 12.51 0.41 10.68
C LEU A 93 12.81 -1.05 11.04
N ARG A 94 11.96 -1.98 10.64
CA ARG A 94 12.07 -3.39 11.02
C ARG A 94 12.98 -4.16 10.05
N PRO A 95 14.04 -4.80 10.55
CA PRO A 95 14.93 -5.61 9.69
C PRO A 95 14.21 -6.73 8.94
N GLU A 96 13.23 -7.37 9.59
CA GLU A 96 12.46 -8.45 8.99
C GLU A 96 11.54 -8.02 7.82
N ASP A 97 11.27 -6.74 7.69
CA ASP A 97 10.45 -6.16 6.62
C ASP A 97 11.30 -5.53 5.50
N ASN A 98 12.62 -5.55 5.64
CA ASN A 98 13.54 -4.99 4.63
C ASN A 98 13.42 -5.64 3.25
N VAL A 99 12.86 -6.84 3.16
CA VAL A 99 12.67 -7.56 1.90
C VAL A 99 11.89 -6.74 0.85
N PHE A 100 11.04 -5.82 1.29
CA PHE A 100 10.29 -4.94 0.38
C PHE A 100 11.14 -3.85 -0.25
N PHE A 101 12.21 -3.40 0.42
CA PHE A 101 12.97 -2.21 0.05
C PHE A 101 14.45 -2.49 -0.20
N GLN A 102 14.93 -3.68 0.15
CA GLN A 102 16.31 -4.11 -0.06
C GLN A 102 16.34 -5.54 -0.63
N GLY A 103 17.39 -5.85 -1.36
CA GLY A 103 17.57 -7.17 -1.96
C GLY A 103 16.92 -7.30 -3.34
N PRO A 104 16.62 -8.53 -3.80
CA PRO A 104 16.33 -8.80 -5.21
C PRO A 104 15.05 -8.17 -5.75
N PHE A 105 14.14 -7.72 -4.87
CA PHE A 105 12.86 -7.14 -5.26
C PHE A 105 12.86 -5.61 -5.23
N SER A 106 13.84 -4.96 -4.59
CA SER A 106 13.84 -3.51 -4.33
C SER A 106 13.81 -2.67 -5.61
N HIS A 107 14.52 -3.10 -6.65
CA HIS A 107 14.60 -2.41 -7.94
C HIS A 107 13.38 -2.63 -8.84
N ASN A 108 12.45 -3.50 -8.46
CA ASN A 108 11.22 -3.74 -9.23
C ASN A 108 10.15 -2.69 -8.98
N TRP A 109 10.24 -1.91 -7.91
CA TRP A 109 9.31 -0.82 -7.66
C TRP A 109 9.43 0.25 -8.74
N LYS A 110 8.34 0.54 -9.44
CA LYS A 110 8.25 1.55 -10.49
C LYS A 110 7.53 2.81 -10.04
N PHE A 111 6.52 2.63 -9.21
CA PHE A 111 5.63 3.70 -8.78
C PHE A 111 5.48 3.71 -7.26
N VAL A 112 5.51 4.91 -6.69
CA VAL A 112 5.04 5.21 -5.34
C VAL A 112 3.87 6.17 -5.48
N VAL A 113 2.68 5.71 -5.14
CA VAL A 113 1.44 6.50 -5.23
C VAL A 113 1.02 6.89 -3.82
N MET A 114 0.80 8.17 -3.61
CA MET A 114 0.24 8.69 -2.36
C MET A 114 -1.13 9.25 -2.62
N ASP A 115 -2.11 8.65 -1.98
CA ASP A 115 -3.49 9.12 -2.07
C ASP A 115 -3.78 10.17 -1.02
N GLU A 116 -4.73 11.06 -1.35
CA GLU A 116 -5.15 12.18 -0.50
C GLU A 116 -3.97 13.05 0.00
N ALA A 117 -3.04 13.38 -0.91
CA ALA A 117 -1.79 14.10 -0.58
C ALA A 117 -2.03 15.42 0.17
N HIS A 118 -3.19 16.05 0.00
CA HIS A 118 -3.57 17.27 0.71
C HIS A 118 -3.73 17.07 2.23
N THR A 119 -3.88 15.83 2.70
CA THR A 119 -4.00 15.52 4.14
C THR A 119 -2.66 15.58 4.87
N TYR A 120 -1.55 15.47 4.14
CA TYR A 120 -0.19 15.48 4.70
C TYR A 120 0.34 16.91 4.78
N THR A 121 -0.15 17.66 5.77
CA THR A 121 0.23 19.06 6.00
C THR A 121 0.92 19.27 7.35
N GLY A 122 1.56 20.42 7.54
CA GLY A 122 2.24 20.76 8.81
C GLY A 122 3.34 19.75 9.18
N SER A 123 3.38 19.34 10.44
CA SER A 123 4.38 18.37 10.95
C SER A 123 4.28 17.02 10.27
N THR A 124 3.05 16.51 10.06
CA THR A 124 2.82 15.24 9.36
C THR A 124 3.37 15.27 7.93
N GLY A 125 3.22 16.38 7.22
CA GLY A 125 3.78 16.53 5.87
C GLY A 125 5.32 16.44 5.86
N ILE A 126 5.98 17.02 6.88
CA ILE A 126 7.43 16.93 7.03
C ILE A 126 7.86 15.48 7.31
N GLU A 127 7.20 14.81 8.25
CA GLU A 127 7.47 13.41 8.61
C GLU A 127 7.32 12.48 7.42
N VAL A 128 6.23 12.62 6.66
CA VAL A 128 5.97 11.82 5.46
C VAL A 128 6.99 12.12 4.36
N SER A 129 7.38 13.37 4.14
CA SER A 129 8.44 13.72 3.18
C SER A 129 9.76 13.06 3.53
N MET A 130 10.15 13.08 4.81
CA MET A 130 11.37 12.40 5.29
C MET A 130 11.27 10.88 5.14
N LEU A 131 10.09 10.30 5.40
CA LEU A 131 9.85 8.88 5.18
C LEU A 131 10.02 8.50 3.72
N LEU A 132 9.44 9.25 2.79
CA LEU A 132 9.56 9.00 1.36
C LEU A 132 11.02 9.10 0.88
N ARG A 133 11.79 10.06 1.36
CA ARG A 133 13.23 10.14 1.06
C ARG A 133 13.98 8.89 1.52
N ARG A 134 13.66 8.37 2.71
CA ARG A 134 14.24 7.11 3.20
C ARG A 134 13.84 5.94 2.31
N VAL A 135 12.57 5.88 1.85
CA VAL A 135 12.12 4.86 0.89
C VAL A 135 12.94 4.95 -0.39
N VAL A 136 13.05 6.13 -1.00
CA VAL A 136 13.83 6.33 -2.23
C VAL A 136 15.29 5.92 -2.06
N SER A 137 15.91 6.30 -0.94
CA SER A 137 17.32 5.96 -0.69
C SER A 137 17.57 4.46 -0.53
N LYS A 138 16.55 3.70 -0.10
CA LYS A 138 16.63 2.23 0.01
C LYS A 138 16.26 1.51 -1.29
N LEU A 139 15.40 2.12 -2.10
CA LEU A 139 15.03 1.56 -3.40
C LEU A 139 16.15 1.84 -4.40
N GLU A 140 16.86 0.82 -4.81
CA GLU A 140 17.97 0.92 -5.79
C GLU A 140 17.44 1.15 -7.21
N ASN A 141 16.41 1.99 -7.36
CA ASN A 141 15.81 2.33 -8.65
C ASN A 141 15.76 3.85 -8.88
N PRO A 142 16.70 4.40 -9.65
CA PRO A 142 16.75 5.85 -9.93
C PRO A 142 15.58 6.35 -10.80
N LYS A 143 14.77 5.45 -11.37
CA LYS A 143 13.63 5.78 -12.26
C LYS A 143 12.27 5.62 -11.56
N ILE A 144 12.25 5.56 -10.24
CA ILE A 144 10.98 5.48 -9.52
C ILE A 144 10.16 6.75 -9.75
N GLN A 145 8.87 6.57 -10.03
CA GLN A 145 7.95 7.69 -10.27
C GLN A 145 7.02 7.87 -9.07
N PHE A 146 6.84 9.12 -8.66
CA PHE A 146 5.87 9.49 -7.66
C PHE A 146 4.59 9.97 -8.31
N VAL A 147 3.46 9.49 -7.80
CA VAL A 147 2.11 9.93 -8.19
C VAL A 147 1.40 10.41 -6.94
N LEU A 148 0.99 11.66 -6.92
CA LEU A 148 0.22 12.25 -5.84
C LEU A 148 -1.22 12.45 -6.33
N THR A 149 -2.19 11.93 -5.58
CA THR A 149 -3.60 12.16 -5.86
C THR A 149 -4.22 13.05 -4.76
N SER A 150 -5.18 13.86 -5.12
CA SER A 150 -5.89 14.70 -4.17
C SER A 150 -7.26 15.09 -4.71
N ALA A 151 -8.27 15.04 -3.84
CA ALA A 151 -9.62 15.47 -4.18
C ALA A 151 -9.76 17.01 -4.32
N THR A 152 -8.79 17.77 -3.81
CA THR A 152 -8.80 19.24 -3.77
C THR A 152 -7.85 19.88 -4.78
N LEU A 153 -7.36 19.13 -5.76
CA LEU A 153 -6.57 19.68 -6.86
C LEU A 153 -7.46 20.58 -7.74
N GLY A 154 -7.02 21.82 -7.95
CA GLY A 154 -7.75 22.83 -8.73
C GLY A 154 -7.87 24.17 -8.03
N ASP A 155 -7.52 24.27 -6.74
CA ASP A 155 -7.31 25.53 -6.07
C ASP A 155 -5.81 25.87 -6.07
N LYS A 156 -5.47 27.09 -6.56
CA LYS A 156 -4.07 27.53 -6.75
C LYS A 156 -3.20 27.42 -5.50
N ASP A 157 -3.80 27.53 -4.31
CA ASP A 157 -3.06 27.41 -3.05
C ASP A 157 -2.84 25.92 -2.64
N SER A 158 -3.77 25.05 -2.97
CA SER A 158 -3.63 23.60 -2.77
C SER A 158 -2.60 23.00 -3.73
N ASP A 159 -2.60 23.43 -5.00
CA ASP A 159 -1.63 23.00 -6.00
C ASP A 159 -0.19 23.37 -5.59
N LYS A 160 0.03 24.58 -5.08
CA LYS A 160 1.35 25.01 -4.57
C LYS A 160 1.82 24.18 -3.38
N LYS A 161 0.93 23.79 -2.47
CA LYS A 161 1.27 22.95 -1.32
C LYS A 161 1.66 21.54 -1.75
N VAL A 162 0.94 20.95 -2.70
CA VAL A 162 1.25 19.61 -3.24
C VAL A 162 2.56 19.62 -4.01
N VAL A 163 2.80 20.63 -4.86
CA VAL A 163 4.07 20.78 -5.58
C VAL A 163 5.23 20.98 -4.59
N SER A 164 5.08 21.86 -3.61
CA SER A 164 6.10 22.07 -2.56
C SER A 164 6.37 20.82 -1.72
N PHE A 165 5.39 19.94 -1.56
CA PHE A 165 5.60 18.63 -0.92
C PHE A 165 6.40 17.67 -1.79
N ALA A 166 6.13 17.67 -3.11
CA ALA A 166 6.83 16.82 -4.07
C ALA A 166 8.29 17.24 -4.34
N GLU A 167 8.61 18.53 -4.18
CA GLU A 167 9.96 19.09 -4.38
C GLU A 167 10.88 18.96 -3.15
N LYS A 168 10.34 18.64 -1.99
CA LYS A 168 11.09 18.42 -0.75
C LYS A 168 11.54 16.99 -0.59
#